data_9cdc2111ea0dae064543191c5ecbf6e9
#
_entry.id   9cdc2111ea0dae064543191c5ecbf6e9
#
_cell.length_a   1.000
_cell.length_b   1.000
_cell.length_c   1.000
_cell.angle_alpha   90.00
_cell.angle_beta   90.00
_cell.angle_gamma   90.00
#
_symmetry.space_group_name_H-M   'P 1'
#
loop_
_entity.id
_entity.type
_entity.pdbx_description
1 polymer ?
#
loop_
_entity_poly.entity_id
_entity_poly.type
_entity_poly.pdbx_seq_one_letter_code
_entity_poly.pdbx_strand_id
1 'polypeptide(L)'
;MKKFKFIAFIFAIMTTTMLLPSCLADNDGPADLLVISTINKISQDSKDFYFTLDNGEKMYPNNGQEWNSAEFAEGQRAFVIFNELETPVNGYDYNVQVKQINEILTKDIVEMDDDENTEEKIGDDKINTTDMRINKDNKYLTIEYQYYGTHSADKKHFLNLVIPKAEAAP
;
A
#
# COMPACT_ATOMS: atom_id res chain seq x y z
N MET A 1 -54.83 -4.78 -39.24
CA MET A 1 -53.97 -3.60 -38.94
C MET A 1 -53.43 -3.54 -37.53
N LYS A 2 -54.01 -4.13 -36.49
CA LYS A 2 -53.50 -4.10 -35.10
C LYS A 2 -52.28 -5.00 -34.88
N LYS A 3 -52.15 -6.10 -35.60
CA LYS A 3 -50.97 -7.03 -35.45
C LYS A 3 -49.69 -6.48 -36.04
N PHE A 4 -49.73 -5.60 -37.01
CA PHE A 4 -48.54 -5.00 -37.64
C PHE A 4 -47.86 -3.96 -36.73
N LYS A 5 -48.66 -3.25 -35.93
CA LYS A 5 -48.13 -2.26 -34.97
C LYS A 5 -47.41 -2.92 -33.81
N PHE A 6 -47.82 -4.13 -33.43
CA PHE A 6 -47.17 -4.88 -32.34
C PHE A 6 -45.82 -5.46 -32.77
N ILE A 7 -45.71 -5.92 -34.01
CA ILE A 7 -44.45 -6.42 -34.57
C ILE A 7 -43.44 -5.29 -34.76
N ALA A 8 -43.89 -4.11 -35.20
CA ALA A 8 -43.00 -2.93 -35.30
C ALA A 8 -42.49 -2.45 -33.91
N PHE A 9 -43.31 -2.59 -32.87
CA PHE A 9 -42.91 -2.22 -31.52
C PHE A 9 -41.87 -3.19 -30.93
N ILE A 10 -42.00 -4.50 -31.18
CA ILE A 10 -41.03 -5.51 -30.75
C ILE A 10 -39.70 -5.32 -31.51
N PHE A 11 -39.75 -4.95 -32.80
CA PHE A 11 -38.53 -4.69 -33.56
C PHE A 11 -37.82 -3.41 -33.10
N ALA A 12 -38.54 -2.38 -32.65
CA ALA A 12 -37.97 -1.16 -32.09
C ALA A 12 -37.31 -1.40 -30.73
N ILE A 13 -37.83 -2.33 -29.92
CA ILE A 13 -37.21 -2.70 -28.64
C ILE A 13 -35.96 -3.55 -28.86
N MET A 14 -35.92 -4.39 -29.89
CA MET A 14 -34.75 -5.24 -30.19
C MET A 14 -33.58 -4.45 -30.79
N THR A 15 -33.86 -3.33 -31.48
CA THR A 15 -32.78 -2.50 -32.06
C THR A 15 -32.16 -1.52 -31.05
N THR A 16 -32.83 -1.19 -29.94
CA THR A 16 -32.30 -0.31 -28.91
C THR A 16 -31.34 -1.02 -27.95
N THR A 17 -31.32 -2.35 -27.91
CA THR A 17 -30.37 -3.11 -27.05
C THR A 17 -28.97 -3.27 -27.67
N MET A 18 -28.79 -2.94 -28.97
CA MET A 18 -27.48 -3.06 -29.63
C MET A 18 -26.62 -1.79 -29.60
N LEU A 19 -27.08 -0.71 -28.96
CA LEU A 19 -26.36 0.57 -28.91
C LEU A 19 -25.89 0.95 -27.50
N LEU A 20 -25.82 -0.01 -26.58
CA LEU A 20 -25.03 0.19 -25.42
C LEU A 20 -23.60 -0.24 -25.80
N PRO A 21 -22.67 0.68 -26.09
CA PRO A 21 -21.29 0.33 -26.05
C PRO A 21 -21.06 -0.08 -24.60
N SER A 22 -20.93 -1.38 -24.37
CA SER A 22 -20.29 -1.88 -23.17
C SER A 22 -18.91 -1.24 -23.17
N CYS A 23 -18.73 -0.21 -22.35
CA CYS A 23 -17.41 0.25 -21.94
C CYS A 23 -16.84 -0.79 -20.96
N LEU A 24 -16.75 -2.03 -21.38
CA LEU A 24 -15.65 -2.90 -21.04
C LEU A 24 -14.50 -2.38 -21.93
N ALA A 25 -13.78 -1.37 -21.43
CA ALA A 25 -12.43 -1.18 -21.86
C ALA A 25 -11.75 -2.50 -21.49
N ASP A 26 -11.57 -3.38 -22.46
CA ASP A 26 -10.57 -4.44 -22.38
C ASP A 26 -9.25 -3.71 -22.19
N ASN A 27 -8.87 -3.53 -20.93
CA ASN A 27 -7.53 -3.17 -20.57
C ASN A 27 -6.72 -4.46 -20.77
N ASP A 28 -6.35 -4.74 -22.04
CA ASP A 28 -5.43 -5.83 -22.41
C ASP A 28 -4.01 -5.61 -21.85
N GLY A 29 -3.84 -4.65 -20.95
CA GLY A 29 -2.60 -4.44 -20.22
C GLY A 29 -2.47 -5.39 -19.03
N PRO A 30 -1.23 -5.68 -18.61
CA PRO A 30 -0.99 -6.47 -17.40
C PRO A 30 -1.71 -5.83 -16.22
N ALA A 31 -2.34 -6.66 -15.38
CA ALA A 31 -3.07 -6.20 -14.21
C ALA A 31 -2.14 -5.45 -13.25
N ASP A 32 -2.63 -4.35 -12.70
CA ASP A 32 -1.92 -3.64 -11.65
C ASP A 32 -1.96 -4.46 -10.36
N LEU A 33 -0.77 -4.75 -9.84
CA LEU A 33 -0.58 -5.45 -8.58
C LEU A 33 -0.25 -4.44 -7.47
N LEU A 34 -0.71 -4.71 -6.25
CA LEU A 34 -0.44 -3.90 -5.06
C LEU A 34 0.22 -4.76 -3.99
N VAL A 35 1.34 -4.30 -3.46
CA VAL A 35 2.01 -4.96 -2.32
C VAL A 35 2.50 -3.94 -1.29
N ILE A 36 2.70 -4.42 -0.06
CA ILE A 36 3.48 -3.71 0.95
C ILE A 36 4.92 -4.23 0.85
N SER A 37 5.86 -3.30 0.82
CA SER A 37 7.28 -3.61 0.70
C SER A 37 8.15 -2.66 1.51
N THR A 38 9.41 -3.03 1.66
CA THR A 38 10.47 -2.19 2.24
C THR A 38 11.35 -1.66 1.12
N ILE A 39 11.61 -0.36 1.11
CA ILE A 39 12.55 0.27 0.19
C ILE A 39 13.95 0.08 0.73
N ASN A 40 14.84 -0.46 -0.08
CA ASN A 40 16.27 -0.67 0.26
C ASN A 40 17.14 0.04 -0.77
N LYS A 41 18.06 0.87 -0.33
CA LYS A 41 19.04 1.53 -1.18
C LYS A 41 20.22 0.59 -1.44
N ILE A 42 20.71 0.54 -2.67
CA ILE A 42 21.87 -0.29 -3.02
C ILE A 42 23.15 0.26 -2.39
N SER A 43 23.23 1.60 -2.28
CA SER A 43 24.26 2.30 -1.52
C SER A 43 23.72 3.65 -1.06
N GLN A 44 24.37 4.28 -0.03
CA GLN A 44 23.92 5.57 0.52
C GLN A 44 23.91 6.71 -0.54
N ASP A 45 24.82 6.64 -1.50
CA ASP A 45 24.97 7.63 -2.55
C ASP A 45 24.29 7.21 -3.88
N SER A 46 23.72 6.00 -3.93
CA SER A 46 23.09 5.48 -5.14
C SER A 46 21.66 6.01 -5.29
N LYS A 47 21.30 6.30 -6.54
CA LYS A 47 19.89 6.50 -6.92
C LYS A 47 19.18 5.16 -7.12
N ASP A 48 19.91 4.05 -7.10
CA ASP A 48 19.37 2.74 -7.32
C ASP A 48 18.85 2.15 -6.00
N PHE A 49 17.67 1.58 -6.07
CA PHE A 49 17.01 0.95 -4.95
C PHE A 49 16.27 -0.31 -5.42
N TYR A 50 15.86 -1.12 -4.49
CA TYR A 50 15.00 -2.27 -4.72
C TYR A 50 13.99 -2.41 -3.58
N PHE A 51 13.00 -3.26 -3.77
CA PHE A 51 12.01 -3.54 -2.75
C PHE A 51 12.22 -4.94 -2.17
N THR A 52 12.01 -5.08 -0.86
CA THR A 52 11.88 -6.39 -0.20
C THR A 52 10.43 -6.57 0.24
N LEU A 53 9.82 -7.66 -0.17
CA LEU A 53 8.46 -8.05 0.22
C LEU A 53 8.45 -8.65 1.63
N ASP A 54 7.28 -8.72 2.26
CA ASP A 54 7.13 -9.28 3.61
C ASP A 54 7.48 -10.77 3.70
N ASN A 55 7.43 -11.50 2.59
CA ASN A 55 7.89 -12.88 2.48
C ASN A 55 9.41 -13.02 2.26
N GLY A 56 10.15 -11.91 2.14
CA GLY A 56 11.58 -11.84 1.93
C GLY A 56 12.02 -11.87 0.47
N GLU A 57 11.11 -11.97 -0.48
CA GLU A 57 11.40 -11.87 -1.92
C GLU A 57 11.77 -10.44 -2.31
N LYS A 58 12.54 -10.29 -3.39
CA LYS A 58 13.06 -9.02 -3.86
C LYS A 58 12.47 -8.63 -5.20
N MET A 59 12.04 -7.37 -5.31
CA MET A 59 11.58 -6.78 -6.58
C MET A 59 12.58 -5.73 -7.07
N TYR A 60 12.93 -5.80 -8.34
CA TYR A 60 13.75 -4.81 -9.03
C TYR A 60 12.85 -3.84 -9.81
N PRO A 61 12.88 -2.53 -9.53
CA PRO A 61 12.15 -1.53 -10.30
C PRO A 61 12.88 -1.23 -11.62
N ASN A 62 12.39 -1.78 -12.73
CA ASN A 62 13.01 -1.58 -14.05
C ASN A 62 13.06 -0.09 -14.46
N ASN A 63 12.09 0.68 -14.00
CA ASN A 63 12.04 2.14 -14.17
C ASN A 63 12.49 2.91 -12.91
N GLY A 64 13.36 2.33 -12.10
CA GLY A 64 13.84 2.96 -10.86
C GLY A 64 14.42 4.35 -11.04
N GLN A 65 15.04 4.62 -12.20
CA GLN A 65 15.61 5.93 -12.54
C GLN A 65 14.57 7.06 -12.71
N GLU A 66 13.31 6.72 -12.92
CA GLU A 66 12.20 7.68 -13.00
C GLU A 66 11.79 8.21 -11.61
N TRP A 67 12.24 7.53 -10.54
CA TRP A 67 11.92 7.86 -9.17
C TRP A 67 13.08 8.59 -8.49
N ASN A 68 12.75 9.64 -7.73
CA ASN A 68 13.75 10.34 -6.93
C ASN A 68 14.06 9.57 -5.64
N SER A 69 14.96 8.60 -5.73
CA SER A 69 15.32 7.75 -4.57
C SER A 69 15.92 8.53 -3.40
N ALA A 70 16.34 9.78 -3.60
CA ALA A 70 16.81 10.65 -2.52
C ALA A 70 15.68 11.01 -1.53
N GLU A 71 14.43 10.96 -1.97
CA GLU A 71 13.26 11.24 -1.12
C GLU A 71 12.90 10.06 -0.21
N PHE A 72 13.35 8.83 -0.55
CA PHE A 72 13.06 7.66 0.27
C PHE A 72 14.10 7.46 1.36
N ALA A 73 13.66 7.15 2.56
CA ALA A 73 14.54 6.68 3.62
C ALA A 73 14.91 5.19 3.43
N GLU A 74 16.11 4.79 3.83
CA GLU A 74 16.47 3.37 3.92
C GLU A 74 15.56 2.67 4.92
N GLY A 75 15.00 1.53 4.53
CA GLY A 75 14.05 0.79 5.36
C GLY A 75 12.63 1.36 5.38
N GLN A 76 12.34 2.40 4.59
CA GLN A 76 11.00 2.97 4.48
C GLN A 76 9.99 1.93 3.97
N ARG A 77 8.86 1.79 4.65
CA ARG A 77 7.76 0.95 4.22
C ARG A 77 6.88 1.71 3.25
N ALA A 78 6.41 1.03 2.20
CA ALA A 78 5.57 1.62 1.17
C ALA A 78 4.55 0.64 0.59
N PHE A 79 3.40 1.18 0.17
CA PHE A 79 2.53 0.52 -0.82
C PHE A 79 3.10 0.77 -2.21
N VAL A 80 3.31 -0.30 -2.96
CA VAL A 80 3.82 -0.22 -4.33
C VAL A 80 2.79 -0.79 -5.28
N ILE A 81 2.42 0.00 -6.28
CA ILE A 81 1.58 -0.43 -7.40
C ILE A 81 2.50 -0.64 -8.61
N PHE A 82 2.43 -1.80 -9.22
CA PHE A 82 3.33 -2.20 -10.30
C PHE A 82 2.69 -3.19 -11.27
N ASN A 83 3.34 -3.34 -12.42
CA ASN A 83 3.13 -4.49 -13.31
C ASN A 83 4.40 -5.34 -13.30
N GLU A 84 4.23 -6.66 -13.29
CA GLU A 84 5.34 -7.60 -13.45
C GLU A 84 5.80 -7.66 -14.91
N LEU A 85 7.11 -7.73 -15.11
CA LEU A 85 7.75 -7.86 -16.42
C LEU A 85 8.30 -9.27 -16.59
N GLU A 86 8.13 -9.85 -17.77
CA GLU A 86 8.58 -11.22 -18.09
C GLU A 86 10.11 -11.37 -18.09
N THR A 87 10.86 -10.28 -18.29
CA THR A 87 12.32 -10.33 -18.37
C THR A 87 12.94 -10.44 -16.99
N PRO A 88 13.61 -11.54 -16.61
CA PRO A 88 14.21 -11.69 -15.30
C PRO A 88 15.42 -10.79 -15.10
N VAL A 89 15.64 -10.36 -13.85
CA VAL A 89 16.85 -9.64 -13.44
C VAL A 89 17.61 -10.48 -12.41
N ASN A 90 18.89 -10.70 -12.66
CA ASN A 90 19.70 -11.57 -11.80
C ASN A 90 19.79 -11.00 -10.37
N GLY A 91 19.50 -11.85 -9.39
CA GLY A 91 19.52 -11.50 -7.96
C GLY A 91 18.21 -10.93 -7.42
N TYR A 92 17.16 -10.89 -8.23
CA TYR A 92 15.81 -10.47 -7.84
C TYR A 92 14.79 -11.53 -8.26
N ASP A 93 13.73 -11.65 -7.45
CA ASP A 93 12.65 -12.59 -7.70
C ASP A 93 11.66 -12.04 -8.74
N TYR A 94 11.48 -10.70 -8.74
CA TYR A 94 10.59 -10.00 -9.67
C TYR A 94 11.29 -8.83 -10.33
N ASN A 95 11.01 -8.64 -11.62
CA ASN A 95 11.33 -7.43 -12.37
C ASN A 95 10.02 -6.69 -12.62
N VAL A 96 9.92 -5.41 -12.23
CA VAL A 96 8.65 -4.71 -12.22
C VAL A 96 8.72 -3.31 -12.84
N GLN A 97 7.63 -2.92 -13.50
CA GLN A 97 7.36 -1.54 -13.88
C GLN A 97 6.54 -0.88 -12.78
N VAL A 98 7.17 -0.05 -11.98
CA VAL A 98 6.51 0.66 -10.87
C VAL A 98 5.65 1.78 -11.41
N LYS A 99 4.39 1.85 -10.94
CA LYS A 99 3.43 2.90 -11.29
C LYS A 99 3.23 3.91 -10.17
N GLN A 100 3.28 3.45 -8.93
CA GLN A 100 3.07 4.31 -7.77
C GLN A 100 3.79 3.77 -6.54
N ILE A 101 4.35 4.68 -5.76
CA ILE A 101 4.94 4.41 -4.44
C ILE A 101 4.25 5.35 -3.45
N ASN A 102 3.60 4.78 -2.44
CA ASN A 102 3.00 5.55 -1.34
C ASN A 102 3.67 5.12 -0.04
N GLU A 103 4.36 6.03 0.60
CA GLU A 103 5.01 5.76 1.88
C GLU A 103 3.99 5.42 2.96
N ILE A 104 4.32 4.44 3.77
CA ILE A 104 3.57 4.07 4.97
C ILE A 104 4.28 4.70 6.16
N LEU A 105 3.51 5.24 7.10
CA LEU A 105 4.06 5.73 8.37
C LEU A 105 4.91 4.62 9.01
N THR A 106 6.21 4.86 9.10
CA THR A 106 7.20 3.93 9.66
C THR A 106 7.90 4.60 10.83
N LYS A 107 7.81 4.00 12.01
CA LYS A 107 8.35 4.54 13.25
C LYS A 107 8.99 3.42 14.08
N ASP A 108 9.95 3.80 14.89
CA ASP A 108 10.47 2.93 15.92
C ASP A 108 9.46 2.73 17.05
N ILE A 109 9.59 1.62 17.76
CA ILE A 109 8.81 1.35 18.97
C ILE A 109 9.32 2.27 20.08
N VAL A 110 8.39 2.86 20.83
CA VAL A 110 8.70 3.72 21.97
C VAL A 110 8.63 2.90 23.25
N GLU A 111 9.71 2.87 24.03
CA GLU A 111 9.67 2.32 25.38
C GLU A 111 9.03 3.34 26.32
N MET A 112 8.08 2.89 27.15
CA MET A 112 7.48 3.74 28.17
C MET A 112 8.46 3.95 29.31
N ASP A 113 8.75 5.20 29.64
CA ASP A 113 9.45 5.55 30.86
C ASP A 113 8.51 5.44 32.07
N ASP A 114 9.08 5.24 33.28
CA ASP A 114 8.33 5.22 34.54
C ASP A 114 7.80 6.64 34.97
N ASP A 115 7.85 7.60 34.05
CA ASP A 115 7.36 8.96 34.27
C ASP A 115 5.84 8.97 34.18
N GLU A 116 5.16 9.42 35.27
CA GLU A 116 3.71 9.47 35.41
C GLU A 116 2.99 10.24 34.28
N ASN A 117 3.74 11.01 33.46
CA ASN A 117 3.20 11.80 32.34
C ASN A 117 3.37 11.14 30.98
N THR A 118 3.79 9.88 30.88
CA THR A 118 4.07 9.23 29.60
C THR A 118 2.78 9.05 28.80
N GLU A 119 1.67 8.67 29.44
CA GLU A 119 0.35 8.55 28.79
C GLU A 119 -0.16 9.89 28.24
N GLU A 120 0.03 11.00 28.98
CA GLU A 120 -0.33 12.34 28.49
C GLU A 120 0.48 12.76 27.25
N LYS A 121 1.76 12.35 27.16
CA LYS A 121 2.64 12.68 26.03
C LYS A 121 2.38 11.84 24.80
N ILE A 122 1.97 10.59 24.99
CA ILE A 122 1.79 9.60 23.92
C ILE A 122 0.34 9.57 23.45
N GLY A 123 -0.61 9.86 24.36
CA GLY A 123 -2.05 9.74 24.14
C GLY A 123 -2.56 8.34 24.45
N ASP A 124 -3.84 8.24 24.80
CA ASP A 124 -4.54 7.01 25.16
C ASP A 124 -5.80 6.76 24.30
N ASP A 125 -5.94 7.51 23.22
CA ASP A 125 -7.11 7.39 22.33
C ASP A 125 -7.20 5.98 21.74
N LYS A 126 -8.39 5.41 21.79
CA LYS A 126 -8.65 4.08 21.26
C LYS A 126 -8.59 4.07 19.76
N ILE A 127 -7.85 3.12 19.21
CA ILE A 127 -7.86 2.77 17.79
C ILE A 127 -8.50 1.39 17.61
N ASN A 128 -9.07 1.15 16.44
CA ASN A 128 -9.58 -0.16 16.05
C ASN A 128 -8.56 -0.81 15.11
N THR A 129 -7.82 -1.77 15.61
CA THR A 129 -6.87 -2.55 14.79
C THR A 129 -7.63 -3.58 13.99
N THR A 130 -7.49 -3.54 12.67
CA THR A 130 -8.17 -4.44 11.73
C THR A 130 -7.28 -5.59 11.28
N ASP A 131 -5.96 -5.36 11.20
CA ASP A 131 -4.99 -6.40 10.87
C ASP A 131 -3.61 -6.10 11.47
N MET A 132 -2.85 -7.16 11.78
CA MET A 132 -1.46 -7.06 12.25
C MET A 132 -0.62 -8.18 11.64
N ARG A 133 0.52 -7.81 11.07
CA ARG A 133 1.43 -8.75 10.41
C ARG A 133 2.88 -8.44 10.75
N ILE A 134 3.68 -9.48 10.96
CA ILE A 134 5.13 -9.38 11.10
C ILE A 134 5.75 -9.92 9.82
N ASN A 135 6.71 -9.19 9.25
CA ASN A 135 7.43 -9.64 8.07
C ASN A 135 8.40 -10.80 8.40
N LYS A 136 8.88 -11.49 7.38
CA LYS A 136 9.66 -12.73 7.52
C LYS A 136 10.92 -12.60 8.38
N ASP A 137 11.59 -11.47 8.33
CA ASP A 137 12.81 -11.21 9.10
C ASP A 137 12.56 -10.66 10.53
N ASN A 138 11.27 -10.55 10.92
CA ASN A 138 10.80 -10.01 12.21
C ASN A 138 11.24 -8.56 12.49
N LYS A 139 11.55 -7.80 11.44
CA LYS A 139 12.01 -6.42 11.59
C LYS A 139 10.85 -5.43 11.66
N TYR A 140 9.75 -5.71 10.98
CA TYR A 140 8.61 -4.80 10.88
C TYR A 140 7.32 -5.46 11.36
N LEU A 141 6.62 -4.77 12.25
CA LEU A 141 5.21 -5.02 12.57
C LEU A 141 4.35 -4.04 11.75
N THR A 142 3.59 -4.56 10.82
CA THR A 142 2.62 -3.76 10.06
C THR A 142 1.27 -3.84 10.74
N ILE A 143 0.70 -2.68 11.07
CA ILE A 143 -0.61 -2.55 11.75
C ILE A 143 -1.54 -1.79 10.82
N GLU A 144 -2.67 -2.42 10.48
CA GLU A 144 -3.79 -1.75 9.85
C GLU A 144 -4.80 -1.35 10.93
N TYR A 145 -5.25 -0.10 10.90
CA TYR A 145 -6.12 0.43 11.95
C TYR A 145 -7.12 1.44 11.40
N GLN A 146 -8.20 1.60 12.15
CA GLN A 146 -9.20 2.63 11.94
C GLN A 146 -9.29 3.52 13.19
N TYR A 147 -9.43 4.80 12.98
CA TYR A 147 -9.65 5.75 14.05
C TYR A 147 -10.71 6.78 13.64
N TYR A 148 -11.37 7.34 14.63
CA TYR A 148 -12.31 8.42 14.43
C TYR A 148 -11.58 9.75 14.56
N GLY A 149 -11.26 10.36 13.43
CA GLY A 149 -10.57 11.64 13.37
C GLY A 149 -11.50 12.78 12.95
N THR A 150 -11.11 14.00 13.25
CA THR A 150 -11.74 15.19 12.70
C THR A 150 -10.99 15.59 11.42
N HIS A 151 -11.73 16.05 10.40
CA HIS A 151 -11.13 16.59 9.16
C HIS A 151 -10.56 18.01 9.33
N SER A 152 -10.16 18.39 10.53
CA SER A 152 -9.56 19.69 10.80
C SER A 152 -8.10 19.68 10.40
N ALA A 153 -7.69 20.59 9.53
CA ALA A 153 -6.29 20.76 9.12
C ALA A 153 -5.37 21.12 10.30
N ASP A 154 -5.94 21.67 11.38
CA ASP A 154 -5.22 22.12 12.57
C ASP A 154 -4.97 21.00 13.60
N LYS A 155 -5.64 19.86 13.45
CA LYS A 155 -5.48 18.71 14.36
C LYS A 155 -4.66 17.62 13.69
N LYS A 156 -3.48 17.36 14.24
CA LYS A 156 -2.62 16.25 13.82
C LYS A 156 -2.88 15.06 14.74
N HIS A 157 -3.06 13.89 14.15
CA HIS A 157 -3.13 12.63 14.87
C HIS A 157 -1.73 12.02 14.93
N PHE A 158 -1.29 11.67 16.14
CA PHE A 158 -0.03 10.97 16.38
C PHE A 158 -0.33 9.55 16.80
N LEU A 159 0.37 8.60 16.21
CA LEU A 159 0.29 7.19 16.56
C LEU A 159 1.68 6.71 16.94
N ASN A 160 1.78 6.01 18.06
CA ASN A 160 3.00 5.39 18.50
C ASN A 160 2.68 3.96 18.95
N LEU A 161 3.55 3.01 18.60
CA LEU A 161 3.57 1.71 19.23
C LEU A 161 4.45 1.83 20.45
N VAL A 162 3.90 1.52 21.63
CA VAL A 162 4.61 1.60 22.89
C VAL A 162 4.70 0.22 23.52
N ILE A 163 5.80 -0.04 24.19
CA ILE A 163 5.96 -1.22 25.04
C ILE A 163 6.21 -0.76 26.48
N PRO A 164 5.54 -1.36 27.47
CA PRO A 164 5.85 -1.08 28.86
C PRO A 164 7.27 -1.53 29.14
N LYS A 165 7.99 -0.75 29.95
CA LYS A 165 9.28 -1.15 30.46
C LYS A 165 9.12 -2.50 31.18
N ALA A 166 9.92 -3.49 30.82
CA ALA A 166 9.88 -4.78 31.50
C ALA A 166 10.10 -4.54 32.99
N GLU A 167 9.12 -4.88 33.82
CA GLU A 167 9.35 -4.97 35.26
C GLU A 167 10.52 -5.93 35.45
N ALA A 168 11.56 -5.45 36.11
CA ALA A 168 12.70 -6.32 36.47
C ALA A 168 12.10 -7.50 37.24
N ALA A 169 12.23 -8.69 36.68
CA ALA A 169 11.75 -9.91 37.35
C ALA A 169 12.34 -9.94 38.78
N PRO A 170 11.53 -10.26 39.80
CA PRO A 170 11.96 -10.30 41.16
C PRO A 170 13.02 -11.36 41.44
#